data_0bbd5efd81422b3814709e84c043ca82
#
_entry.id   0bbd5efd81422b3814709e84c043ca82
#
_cell.length_a   1.000
_cell.length_b   1.000
_cell.length_c   1.000
_cell.angle_alpha   90.00
_cell.angle_beta   90.00
_cell.angle_gamma   90.00
#
_symmetry.space_group_name_H-M   'P 1'
#
loop_
_entity.id
_entity.type
_entity.pdbx_description
1 polymer ?
#
loop_
_entity_poly.entity_id
_entity_poly.type
_entity_poly.pdbx_seq_one_letter_code
_entity_poly.pdbx_strand_id
1 'polypeptide(L)'
;MTRRKGRGLRFALTVASAHFVLAGLAGGQDTGSAALAQMSLEQLGNVEVTTASKEPEEVWKTPAAICVITQEDIRRSGATSIPEALRLAPGVEVARIDSDHWAVGIRGFGGEFSKSLLVLIDGRSVYTPLFAGVYWQLQDTLLEDVDRIEVIRGPGGTIWGANAVNGVINIITKSAKETHGALASLSGGNVDEGTGEYRYGATGGKGFDYRVFGKGFIRGPEEHPDGENFDEWKMGHVGFRSDWTKNDRDTITLQGDMYKGLDGDGSRSLPIRPRRWRCWTGRIRFPAGISWGAGSGS
;
A
#
# COMPACT_ATOMS: atom_id res chain seq x y z
N MET A 1 66.45 -30.95 -5.38
CA MET A 1 65.88 -31.47 -4.14
C MET A 1 65.78 -30.32 -3.13
N THR A 2 64.63 -29.68 -3.02
CA THR A 2 64.36 -28.75 -1.90
C THR A 2 62.85 -28.59 -1.81
N ARG A 3 62.27 -29.19 -0.79
CA ARG A 3 60.84 -29.18 -0.40
C ARG A 3 60.53 -27.81 0.21
N ARG A 4 59.61 -27.07 -0.37
CA ARG A 4 58.98 -25.90 0.28
C ARG A 4 57.72 -26.33 1.02
N LYS A 5 57.72 -26.23 2.35
CA LYS A 5 56.58 -26.37 3.24
C LYS A 5 55.62 -25.20 3.09
N GLY A 6 54.40 -25.44 2.64
CA GLY A 6 53.29 -24.48 2.70
C GLY A 6 52.75 -24.37 4.13
N ARG A 7 52.80 -23.17 4.70
CA ARG A 7 52.12 -22.82 5.93
C ARG A 7 50.66 -22.51 5.62
N GLY A 8 49.76 -23.43 6.00
CA GLY A 8 48.31 -23.18 6.01
C GLY A 8 47.95 -22.21 7.12
N LEU A 9 47.46 -21.05 6.73
CA LEU A 9 46.87 -20.07 7.62
C LEU A 9 45.43 -20.52 7.97
N ARG A 10 45.24 -21.07 9.17
CA ARG A 10 43.91 -21.39 9.72
C ARG A 10 43.30 -20.08 10.20
N PHE A 11 42.33 -19.56 9.44
CA PHE A 11 41.40 -18.54 9.93
C PHE A 11 40.44 -19.22 10.90
N ALA A 12 40.65 -18.97 12.19
CA ALA A 12 39.65 -19.29 13.21
C ALA A 12 38.56 -18.20 13.16
N LEU A 13 37.40 -18.56 12.63
CA LEU A 13 36.21 -17.74 12.66
C LEU A 13 35.62 -17.84 14.07
N THR A 14 35.89 -16.84 14.89
CA THR A 14 35.24 -16.66 16.19
C THR A 14 33.84 -16.11 15.94
N VAL A 15 32.85 -16.99 16.01
CA VAL A 15 31.43 -16.61 16.04
C VAL A 15 31.17 -16.03 17.42
N ALA A 16 31.16 -14.70 17.51
CA ALA A 16 30.68 -14.00 18.68
C ALA A 16 29.13 -14.13 18.71
N SER A 17 28.65 -15.01 19.57
CA SER A 17 27.21 -15.13 19.89
C SER A 17 26.75 -13.88 20.62
N ALA A 18 26.22 -12.90 19.88
CA ALA A 18 25.50 -11.79 20.48
C ALA A 18 24.13 -12.33 20.95
N HIS A 19 24.04 -12.70 22.21
CA HIS A 19 22.76 -12.92 22.88
C HIS A 19 22.08 -11.56 23.07
N PHE A 20 21.21 -11.22 22.13
CA PHE A 20 20.28 -10.10 22.29
C PHE A 20 19.19 -10.58 23.25
N VAL A 21 19.30 -10.15 24.50
CA VAL A 21 18.26 -10.31 25.52
C VAL A 21 17.11 -9.42 25.09
N LEU A 22 16.12 -10.00 24.41
CA LEU A 22 14.82 -9.38 24.19
C LEU A 22 14.00 -9.56 25.47
N ALA A 23 14.32 -8.78 26.50
CA ALA A 23 13.49 -8.68 27.70
C ALA A 23 12.49 -7.54 27.52
N GLY A 24 11.23 -7.94 27.31
CA GLY A 24 10.07 -7.24 27.82
C GLY A 24 9.78 -5.84 27.30
N LEU A 25 8.90 -5.74 26.33
CA LEU A 25 7.86 -4.72 26.21
C LEU A 25 6.69 -5.31 25.41
N ALA A 26 6.10 -6.39 25.91
CA ALA A 26 4.75 -6.79 25.55
C ALA A 26 3.78 -5.93 26.39
N GLY A 27 3.43 -4.78 25.88
CA GLY A 27 2.51 -3.81 26.47
C GLY A 27 1.84 -2.97 25.39
N GLY A 28 1.69 -3.51 24.18
CA GLY A 28 0.79 -2.97 23.19
C GLY A 28 -0.63 -3.42 23.53
N GLN A 29 -1.40 -2.59 24.21
CA GLN A 29 -2.83 -2.80 24.31
C GLN A 29 -3.43 -2.65 22.90
N ASP A 30 -3.77 -3.77 22.29
CA ASP A 30 -4.63 -3.89 21.09
C ASP A 30 -6.06 -3.44 21.46
N THR A 31 -6.24 -2.18 21.76
CA THR A 31 -7.56 -1.63 22.11
C THR A 31 -8.44 -1.35 20.89
N GLY A 32 -7.90 -1.40 19.68
CA GLY A 32 -8.65 -1.14 18.44
C GLY A 32 -9.34 -2.38 17.86
N SER A 33 -8.66 -3.53 17.84
CA SER A 33 -9.15 -4.73 17.16
C SER A 33 -10.26 -5.47 17.91
N ALA A 34 -10.21 -5.45 19.24
CA ALA A 34 -11.25 -6.05 20.08
C ALA A 34 -12.55 -5.24 20.07
N ALA A 35 -12.49 -3.95 19.79
CA ALA A 35 -13.66 -3.08 19.76
C ALA A 35 -14.53 -3.33 18.51
N LEU A 36 -13.94 -3.54 17.34
CA LEU A 36 -14.69 -3.78 16.10
C LEU A 36 -15.36 -5.16 16.06
N ALA A 37 -14.73 -6.20 16.61
CA ALA A 37 -15.31 -7.53 16.68
C ALA A 37 -16.50 -7.63 17.67
N GLN A 38 -16.66 -6.64 18.55
CA GLN A 38 -17.76 -6.52 19.50
C GLN A 38 -18.80 -5.49 19.07
N MET A 39 -18.60 -4.81 17.93
CA MET A 39 -19.56 -3.85 17.41
C MET A 39 -20.84 -4.54 16.96
N SER A 40 -22.00 -4.00 17.36
CA SER A 40 -23.30 -4.41 16.85
C SER A 40 -23.43 -4.01 15.37
N LEU A 41 -24.38 -4.65 14.65
CA LEU A 41 -24.70 -4.27 13.26
C LEU A 41 -25.04 -2.78 13.10
N GLU A 42 -25.61 -2.17 14.14
CA GLU A 42 -25.90 -0.72 14.20
C GLU A 42 -24.62 0.12 14.30
N GLN A 43 -23.63 -0.35 15.04
CA GLN A 43 -22.32 0.33 15.15
C GLN A 43 -21.48 0.20 13.87
N LEU A 44 -21.60 -0.93 13.14
CA LEU A 44 -20.99 -1.09 11.83
C LEU A 44 -21.66 -0.21 10.77
N GLY A 45 -22.96 0.11 10.94
CA GLY A 45 -23.66 1.08 10.10
C GLY A 45 -23.18 2.52 10.27
N ASN A 46 -22.58 2.86 11.41
CA ASN A 46 -22.09 4.19 11.73
C ASN A 46 -20.63 4.44 11.28
N VAL A 47 -20.06 3.56 10.46
CA VAL A 47 -18.74 3.81 9.86
C VAL A 47 -18.83 5.03 8.95
N GLU A 48 -18.00 6.03 9.21
CA GLU A 48 -17.92 7.22 8.38
C GLU A 48 -17.12 6.94 7.11
N VAL A 49 -17.67 7.35 5.98
CA VAL A 49 -17.04 7.29 4.66
C VAL A 49 -16.89 8.69 4.09
N THR A 50 -15.83 8.90 3.34
CA THR A 50 -15.51 10.21 2.77
C THR A 50 -15.55 10.22 1.24
N THR A 51 -15.54 9.05 0.61
CA THR A 51 -15.40 8.94 -0.85
C THR A 51 -16.64 9.37 -1.60
N ALA A 52 -17.83 9.21 -1.03
CA ALA A 52 -19.08 9.49 -1.73
C ALA A 52 -19.42 10.98 -1.83
N SER A 53 -19.07 11.77 -0.81
CA SER A 53 -19.43 13.20 -0.74
C SER A 53 -18.23 14.13 -0.63
N LYS A 54 -17.01 13.58 -0.42
CA LYS A 54 -15.78 14.28 0.00
C LYS A 54 -15.85 14.85 1.41
N GLU A 55 -16.90 14.57 2.13
CA GLU A 55 -17.11 14.90 3.55
C GLU A 55 -17.40 13.61 4.33
N PRO A 56 -17.07 13.55 5.63
CA PRO A 56 -17.42 12.41 6.46
C PRO A 56 -18.93 12.24 6.52
N GLU A 57 -19.41 11.07 6.12
CA GLU A 57 -20.81 10.72 6.09
C GLU A 57 -21.00 9.26 6.53
N GLU A 58 -22.07 8.95 7.26
CA GLU A 58 -22.35 7.57 7.66
C GLU A 58 -22.71 6.72 6.44
N VAL A 59 -22.14 5.52 6.32
CA VAL A 59 -22.33 4.61 5.17
C VAL A 59 -23.79 4.44 4.78
N TRP A 60 -24.68 4.27 5.75
CA TRP A 60 -26.10 4.01 5.50
C TRP A 60 -26.88 5.25 5.02
N LYS A 61 -26.36 6.46 5.22
CA LYS A 61 -26.95 7.70 4.70
C LYS A 61 -26.47 8.03 3.28
N THR A 62 -25.40 7.39 2.86
CA THR A 62 -24.77 7.68 1.58
C THR A 62 -25.59 7.08 0.42
N PRO A 63 -26.00 7.87 -0.58
CA PRO A 63 -26.80 7.39 -1.70
C PRO A 63 -25.95 6.65 -2.75
N ALA A 64 -25.08 5.75 -2.31
CA ALA A 64 -24.18 4.99 -3.18
C ALA A 64 -23.99 3.57 -2.64
N ALA A 65 -23.74 2.60 -3.53
CA ALA A 65 -23.39 1.25 -3.13
C ALA A 65 -21.91 1.21 -2.68
N ILE A 66 -21.67 1.56 -1.42
CA ILE A 66 -20.36 1.58 -0.79
C ILE A 66 -20.07 0.26 -0.08
N CYS A 67 -18.83 -0.18 -0.15
CA CYS A 67 -18.24 -1.20 0.69
C CYS A 67 -16.99 -0.62 1.36
N VAL A 68 -16.83 -0.87 2.65
CA VAL A 68 -15.62 -0.50 3.40
C VAL A 68 -14.90 -1.79 3.79
N ILE A 69 -13.64 -1.88 3.43
CA ILE A 69 -12.72 -2.92 3.88
C ILE A 69 -11.87 -2.29 4.96
N THR A 70 -12.01 -2.77 6.18
CA THR A 70 -11.26 -2.24 7.32
C THR A 70 -9.85 -2.82 7.38
N GLN A 71 -8.96 -2.18 8.14
CA GLN A 71 -7.62 -2.71 8.37
C GLN A 71 -7.64 -4.12 9.01
N GLU A 72 -8.63 -4.39 9.87
CA GLU A 72 -8.82 -5.70 10.47
C GLU A 72 -9.23 -6.76 9.44
N ASP A 73 -10.10 -6.41 8.48
CA ASP A 73 -10.45 -7.31 7.38
C ASP A 73 -9.23 -7.64 6.52
N ILE A 74 -8.39 -6.63 6.21
CA ILE A 74 -7.15 -6.81 5.47
C ILE A 74 -6.22 -7.77 6.22
N ARG A 75 -6.00 -7.54 7.52
CA ARG A 75 -5.15 -8.37 8.36
C ARG A 75 -5.64 -9.82 8.43
N ARG A 76 -6.93 -10.03 8.63
CA ARG A 76 -7.54 -11.36 8.71
C ARG A 76 -7.55 -12.11 7.38
N SER A 77 -7.60 -11.40 6.26
CA SER A 77 -7.60 -12.02 4.94
C SER A 77 -6.27 -12.64 4.56
N GLY A 78 -5.17 -12.18 5.19
CA GLY A 78 -3.81 -12.56 4.81
C GLY A 78 -3.37 -11.96 3.49
N ALA A 79 -4.04 -10.91 3.00
CA ALA A 79 -3.63 -10.20 1.79
C ALA A 79 -2.21 -9.62 1.95
N THR A 80 -1.38 -9.78 0.93
CA THR A 80 0.00 -9.28 0.89
C THR A 80 0.16 -8.04 0.01
N SER A 81 -0.90 -7.66 -0.72
CA SER A 81 -0.93 -6.49 -1.58
C SER A 81 -2.32 -5.85 -1.61
N ILE A 82 -2.39 -4.60 -2.07
CA ILE A 82 -3.67 -3.87 -2.21
C ILE A 82 -4.65 -4.60 -3.12
N PRO A 83 -4.27 -5.08 -4.33
CA PRO A 83 -5.20 -5.84 -5.18
C PRO A 83 -5.77 -7.08 -4.50
N GLU A 84 -4.97 -7.80 -3.73
CA GLU A 84 -5.47 -8.98 -3.01
C GLU A 84 -6.49 -8.59 -1.92
N ALA A 85 -6.26 -7.48 -1.21
CA ALA A 85 -7.24 -6.96 -0.25
C ALA A 85 -8.56 -6.55 -0.90
N LEU A 86 -8.55 -6.07 -2.15
CA LEU A 86 -9.75 -5.69 -2.88
C LEU A 86 -10.69 -6.86 -3.20
N ARG A 87 -10.21 -8.11 -3.13
CA ARG A 87 -11.06 -9.32 -3.26
C ARG A 87 -12.14 -9.40 -2.18
N LEU A 88 -11.95 -8.73 -1.05
CA LEU A 88 -12.93 -8.68 0.04
C LEU A 88 -14.16 -7.85 -0.31
N ALA A 89 -14.06 -6.94 -1.29
CA ALA A 89 -15.19 -6.09 -1.67
C ALA A 89 -16.13 -6.83 -2.62
N PRO A 90 -17.41 -7.02 -2.27
CA PRO A 90 -18.39 -7.65 -3.16
C PRO A 90 -18.53 -6.89 -4.47
N GLY A 91 -18.48 -7.61 -5.61
CA GLY A 91 -18.61 -7.02 -6.94
C GLY A 91 -17.36 -6.31 -7.46
N VAL A 92 -16.24 -6.46 -6.77
CA VAL A 92 -14.90 -6.19 -7.31
C VAL A 92 -14.32 -7.51 -7.81
N GLU A 93 -13.87 -7.50 -9.03
CA GLU A 93 -13.22 -8.64 -9.68
C GLU A 93 -11.71 -8.38 -9.70
N VAL A 94 -10.95 -9.29 -9.12
CA VAL A 94 -9.49 -9.22 -9.10
C VAL A 94 -8.94 -10.51 -9.68
N ALA A 95 -8.31 -10.42 -10.82
CA ALA A 95 -7.55 -11.52 -11.43
C ALA A 95 -6.07 -11.17 -11.37
N ARG A 96 -5.28 -12.10 -10.90
CA ARG A 96 -3.82 -12.04 -10.98
C ARG A 96 -3.42 -12.66 -12.30
N ILE A 97 -2.65 -11.94 -13.10
CA ILE A 97 -2.23 -12.34 -14.45
C ILE A 97 -0.90 -13.08 -14.39
N ASP A 98 0.02 -12.55 -13.59
CA ASP A 98 1.34 -13.10 -13.31
C ASP A 98 1.82 -12.60 -11.93
N SER A 99 3.10 -12.69 -11.60
CA SER A 99 3.59 -12.38 -10.27
C SER A 99 3.44 -10.91 -9.87
N ASP A 100 3.36 -9.99 -10.83
CA ASP A 100 3.33 -8.53 -10.61
C ASP A 100 2.16 -7.80 -11.29
N HIS A 101 1.39 -8.45 -12.15
CA HIS A 101 0.26 -7.84 -12.85
C HIS A 101 -1.10 -8.31 -12.34
N TRP A 102 -2.01 -7.37 -12.16
CA TRP A 102 -3.40 -7.61 -11.77
C TRP A 102 -4.38 -6.91 -12.72
N ALA A 103 -5.45 -7.61 -13.02
CA ALA A 103 -6.64 -7.04 -13.64
C ALA A 103 -7.67 -6.78 -12.53
N VAL A 104 -8.01 -5.53 -12.31
CA VAL A 104 -9.01 -5.11 -11.31
C VAL A 104 -10.16 -4.42 -12.01
N GLY A 105 -11.37 -4.85 -11.70
CA GLY A 105 -12.58 -4.28 -12.28
C GLY A 105 -13.75 -4.29 -11.30
N ILE A 106 -14.76 -3.49 -11.65
CA ILE A 106 -16.05 -3.45 -10.95
C ILE A 106 -17.14 -3.68 -11.97
N ARG A 107 -18.09 -4.56 -11.66
CA ARG A 107 -19.27 -4.86 -12.49
C ARG A 107 -18.91 -5.42 -13.88
N GLY A 108 -17.96 -6.35 -13.97
CA GLY A 108 -17.60 -7.02 -15.21
C GLY A 108 -16.71 -6.23 -16.17
N PHE A 109 -16.25 -5.05 -15.78
CA PHE A 109 -15.36 -4.20 -16.58
C PHE A 109 -13.91 -4.32 -16.11
N GLY A 110 -13.49 -5.53 -15.75
CA GLY A 110 -12.13 -5.84 -15.33
C GLY A 110 -11.18 -6.01 -16.50
N GLY A 111 -9.93 -5.63 -16.27
CA GLY A 111 -8.82 -5.84 -17.19
C GLY A 111 -7.57 -5.19 -16.64
N GLU A 112 -6.40 -5.63 -17.09
CA GLU A 112 -5.11 -5.06 -16.70
C GLU A 112 -5.09 -3.54 -16.98
N PHE A 113 -5.62 -3.14 -18.12
CA PHE A 113 -5.67 -1.74 -18.57
C PHE A 113 -7.08 -1.11 -18.40
N SER A 114 -7.75 -1.41 -17.30
CA SER A 114 -9.08 -0.85 -17.02
C SER A 114 -9.03 0.68 -16.90
N LYS A 115 -9.87 1.37 -17.70
CA LYS A 115 -9.89 2.85 -17.82
C LYS A 115 -11.03 3.50 -17.05
N SER A 116 -11.98 2.72 -16.58
CA SER A 116 -13.27 3.20 -16.06
C SER A 116 -13.35 3.14 -14.52
N LEU A 117 -12.24 2.83 -13.88
CA LEU A 117 -12.11 2.70 -12.45
C LEU A 117 -11.13 3.75 -11.91
N LEU A 118 -11.63 4.67 -11.10
CA LEU A 118 -10.77 5.64 -10.41
C LEU A 118 -10.20 5.03 -9.15
N VAL A 119 -8.89 5.10 -8.99
CA VAL A 119 -8.19 4.67 -7.78
C VAL A 119 -7.47 5.84 -7.15
N LEU A 120 -7.67 5.98 -5.85
CA LEU A 120 -7.09 7.05 -5.03
C LEU A 120 -6.30 6.44 -3.87
N ILE A 121 -5.19 7.06 -3.51
CA ILE A 121 -4.48 6.82 -2.25
C ILE A 121 -4.41 8.15 -1.51
N ASP A 122 -5.01 8.24 -0.34
CA ASP A 122 -5.19 9.48 0.44
C ASP A 122 -5.77 10.62 -0.40
N GLY A 123 -6.71 10.29 -1.30
CA GLY A 123 -7.35 11.22 -2.24
C GLY A 123 -6.44 11.70 -3.38
N ARG A 124 -5.22 11.16 -3.54
CA ARG A 124 -4.38 11.35 -4.73
C ARG A 124 -4.74 10.30 -5.77
N SER A 125 -5.11 10.72 -6.97
CA SER A 125 -5.29 9.78 -8.08
C SER A 125 -3.96 9.11 -8.43
N VAL A 126 -3.97 7.77 -8.50
CA VAL A 126 -2.82 6.97 -8.94
C VAL A 126 -2.91 6.55 -10.40
N TYR A 127 -3.80 7.20 -11.12
CA TYR A 127 -3.99 7.04 -12.54
C TYR A 127 -2.73 7.41 -13.34
N THR A 128 -2.38 6.59 -14.31
CA THR A 128 -1.29 6.89 -15.25
C THR A 128 -1.85 7.34 -16.61
N PRO A 129 -1.34 8.43 -17.20
CA PRO A 129 -1.75 8.87 -18.53
C PRO A 129 -1.23 7.95 -19.66
N LEU A 130 -0.30 7.04 -19.37
CA LEU A 130 0.32 6.18 -20.39
C LEU A 130 -0.68 5.25 -21.06
N PHE A 131 -1.58 4.62 -20.26
CA PHE A 131 -2.66 3.78 -20.80
C PHE A 131 -4.04 4.10 -20.22
N ALA A 132 -4.15 5.19 -19.49
CA ALA A 132 -5.39 5.63 -18.84
C ALA A 132 -5.92 4.66 -17.77
N GLY A 133 -5.05 4.11 -16.93
CA GLY A 133 -5.39 3.19 -15.85
C GLY A 133 -4.38 3.21 -14.71
N VAL A 134 -4.28 2.13 -13.95
CA VAL A 134 -3.43 2.01 -12.77
C VAL A 134 -2.42 0.89 -12.93
N TYR A 135 -1.15 1.19 -12.72
CA TYR A 135 -0.11 0.20 -12.56
C TYR A 135 -0.14 -0.31 -11.12
N TRP A 136 -0.84 -1.43 -10.90
CA TRP A 136 -1.02 -1.99 -9.56
C TRP A 136 0.28 -2.43 -8.92
N GLN A 137 1.23 -2.93 -9.70
CA GLN A 137 2.56 -3.31 -9.23
C GLN A 137 3.36 -2.14 -8.64
N LEU A 138 3.00 -0.90 -9.00
CA LEU A 138 3.66 0.29 -8.46
C LEU A 138 2.90 0.90 -7.27
N GLN A 139 1.67 0.44 -7.01
CA GLN A 139 0.84 0.93 -5.91
C GLN A 139 0.96 0.00 -4.71
N ASP A 140 2.15 0.01 -4.10
CA ASP A 140 2.42 -0.74 -2.89
C ASP A 140 2.52 0.20 -1.68
N THR A 141 2.06 -0.25 -0.53
CA THR A 141 2.17 0.44 0.76
C THR A 141 2.21 -0.60 1.87
N LEU A 142 2.61 -0.19 3.08
CA LEU A 142 2.44 -1.06 4.23
C LEU A 142 0.94 -1.26 4.49
N LEU A 143 0.46 -2.48 4.37
CA LEU A 143 -0.97 -2.78 4.62
C LEU A 143 -1.38 -2.50 6.07
N GLU A 144 -0.44 -2.60 7.02
CA GLU A 144 -0.64 -2.22 8.42
C GLU A 144 -0.88 -0.71 8.60
N ASP A 145 -0.46 0.11 7.64
CA ASP A 145 -0.67 1.55 7.64
C ASP A 145 -1.95 1.96 6.90
N VAL A 146 -2.64 1.03 6.25
CA VAL A 146 -3.95 1.28 5.68
C VAL A 146 -4.97 1.31 6.83
N ASP A 147 -5.74 2.37 6.91
CA ASP A 147 -6.87 2.51 7.84
C ASP A 147 -8.07 1.74 7.31
N ARG A 148 -8.43 2.04 6.06
CA ARG A 148 -9.53 1.39 5.36
C ARG A 148 -9.44 1.58 3.85
N ILE A 149 -10.16 0.75 3.10
CA ILE A 149 -10.37 0.92 1.66
C ILE A 149 -11.87 1.11 1.43
N GLU A 150 -12.24 2.26 0.87
CA GLU A 150 -13.62 2.57 0.50
C GLU A 150 -13.82 2.27 -0.99
N VAL A 151 -14.81 1.44 -1.30
CA VAL A 151 -15.14 1.01 -2.67
C VAL A 151 -16.54 1.45 -3.01
N ILE A 152 -16.67 2.43 -3.90
CA ILE A 152 -17.95 2.83 -4.50
C ILE A 152 -18.18 2.01 -5.76
N ARG A 153 -19.28 1.29 -5.81
CA ARG A 153 -19.70 0.47 -6.95
C ARG A 153 -20.78 1.19 -7.75
N GLY A 154 -20.35 1.98 -8.72
CA GLY A 154 -21.26 2.76 -9.54
C GLY A 154 -20.64 4.06 -10.05
N PRO A 155 -21.39 4.86 -10.81
CA PRO A 155 -20.88 6.09 -11.38
C PRO A 155 -20.56 7.10 -10.27
N GLY A 156 -19.31 7.51 -10.21
CA GLY A 156 -18.81 8.57 -9.34
C GLY A 156 -18.36 9.82 -10.09
N GLY A 157 -18.64 9.87 -11.39
CA GLY A 157 -18.13 10.90 -12.29
C GLY A 157 -18.54 12.34 -11.94
N THR A 158 -19.69 12.52 -11.31
CA THR A 158 -20.17 13.85 -10.87
C THR A 158 -19.29 14.46 -9.78
N ILE A 159 -18.68 13.64 -8.93
CA ILE A 159 -17.86 14.07 -7.80
C ILE A 159 -16.36 13.96 -8.14
N TRP A 160 -15.98 12.90 -8.84
CA TRP A 160 -14.60 12.50 -9.04
C TRP A 160 -14.09 12.68 -10.48
N GLY A 161 -14.96 12.99 -11.44
CA GLY A 161 -14.58 13.23 -12.83
C GLY A 161 -14.61 11.99 -13.72
N ALA A 162 -14.04 12.13 -14.91
CA ALA A 162 -14.25 11.24 -16.06
C ALA A 162 -13.85 9.76 -15.83
N ASN A 163 -12.88 9.46 -14.98
CA ASN A 163 -12.39 8.09 -14.78
C ASN A 163 -13.23 7.28 -13.79
N ALA A 164 -14.14 7.92 -13.07
CA ALA A 164 -15.02 7.28 -12.10
C ALA A 164 -16.33 6.80 -12.74
N VAL A 165 -16.24 5.98 -13.80
CA VAL A 165 -17.42 5.52 -14.57
C VAL A 165 -18.08 4.32 -13.88
N ASN A 166 -17.29 3.29 -13.59
CA ASN A 166 -17.81 2.04 -12.99
C ASN A 166 -17.67 2.01 -11.49
N GLY A 167 -16.73 2.76 -10.93
CA GLY A 167 -16.49 2.82 -9.52
C GLY A 167 -15.33 3.72 -9.12
N VAL A 168 -15.20 3.87 -7.81
CA VAL A 168 -14.08 4.56 -7.15
C VAL A 168 -13.53 3.67 -6.06
N ILE A 169 -12.24 3.49 -6.03
CA ILE A 169 -11.51 2.85 -4.93
C ILE A 169 -10.67 3.93 -4.25
N ASN A 170 -10.87 4.15 -2.97
CA ASN A 170 -10.08 5.09 -2.19
C ASN A 170 -9.39 4.36 -1.04
N ILE A 171 -8.08 4.27 -1.12
CA ILE A 171 -7.23 3.69 -0.09
C ILE A 171 -6.85 4.83 0.86
N ILE A 172 -7.24 4.72 2.12
CA ILE A 172 -7.03 5.72 3.14
C ILE A 172 -6.01 5.17 4.13
N THR A 173 -4.91 5.90 4.32
CA THR A 173 -3.88 5.49 5.26
C THR A 173 -4.07 6.18 6.62
N LYS A 174 -3.66 5.51 7.68
CA LYS A 174 -3.67 6.04 9.06
C LYS A 174 -2.90 7.36 9.13
N SER A 175 -3.30 8.24 10.02
CA SER A 175 -2.53 9.44 10.33
C SER A 175 -1.17 9.10 10.94
N ALA A 176 -0.22 10.04 10.90
CA ALA A 176 1.07 9.85 11.53
C ALA A 176 0.93 9.65 13.06
N LYS A 177 -0.06 10.29 13.68
CA LYS A 177 -0.38 10.18 15.10
C LYS A 177 -0.81 8.76 15.50
N GLU A 178 -1.58 8.08 14.65
CA GLU A 178 -2.07 6.71 14.89
C GLU A 178 -0.99 5.64 14.67
N THR A 179 0.17 6.04 14.16
CA THR A 179 1.26 5.12 13.80
C THR A 179 2.52 5.33 14.63
N HIS A 180 2.38 5.87 15.85
CA HIS A 180 3.50 6.00 16.77
C HIS A 180 4.07 4.64 17.18
N GLY A 181 5.37 4.64 17.49
CA GLY A 181 6.11 3.43 17.85
C GLY A 181 6.79 2.79 16.66
N ALA A 182 7.36 1.63 16.90
CA ALA A 182 8.04 0.82 15.89
C ALA A 182 7.19 -0.38 15.52
N LEU A 183 7.17 -0.69 14.22
CA LEU A 183 6.63 -1.92 13.66
C LEU A 183 7.72 -2.56 12.82
N ALA A 184 7.90 -3.86 12.98
CA ALA A 184 8.75 -4.66 12.11
C ALA A 184 8.01 -5.97 11.78
N SER A 185 8.00 -6.34 10.52
CA SER A 185 7.39 -7.58 10.02
C SER A 185 8.37 -8.27 9.09
N LEU A 186 8.42 -9.60 9.20
CA LEU A 186 9.14 -10.47 8.29
C LEU A 186 8.24 -11.63 7.94
N SER A 187 8.11 -11.90 6.66
CA SER A 187 7.34 -13.04 6.17
C SER A 187 8.06 -13.71 5.01
N GLY A 188 7.71 -14.97 4.74
CA GLY A 188 8.26 -15.72 3.64
C GLY A 188 7.38 -16.93 3.33
N GLY A 189 7.41 -17.36 2.08
CA GLY A 189 6.60 -18.46 1.57
C GLY A 189 7.11 -18.96 0.24
N ASN A 190 6.27 -19.74 -0.45
CA ASN A 190 6.65 -20.33 -1.74
C ASN A 190 6.52 -19.36 -2.91
N VAL A 191 5.60 -18.40 -2.82
CA VAL A 191 5.34 -17.40 -3.86
C VAL A 191 5.95 -16.06 -3.42
N ASP A 192 5.53 -15.54 -2.28
CA ASP A 192 6.21 -14.43 -1.61
C ASP A 192 7.41 -15.01 -0.86
N GLU A 193 8.56 -15.12 -1.56
CA GLU A 193 9.77 -15.76 -1.02
C GLU A 193 10.31 -15.06 0.21
N GLY A 194 10.15 -13.74 0.26
CA GLY A 194 10.54 -12.95 1.41
C GLY A 194 9.98 -11.54 1.35
N THR A 195 9.42 -11.07 2.47
CA THR A 195 8.99 -9.69 2.66
C THR A 195 9.51 -9.19 4.00
N GLY A 196 10.12 -8.01 3.98
CA GLY A 196 10.53 -7.29 5.18
C GLY A 196 9.94 -5.90 5.21
N GLU A 197 9.35 -5.54 6.33
CA GLU A 197 8.71 -4.25 6.53
C GLU A 197 9.17 -3.63 7.84
N TYR A 198 9.39 -2.33 7.82
CA TYR A 198 9.73 -1.56 9.00
C TYR A 198 9.03 -0.21 8.94
N ARG A 199 8.51 0.22 10.09
CA ARG A 199 7.96 1.56 10.28
C ARG A 199 8.38 2.09 11.64
N TYR A 200 8.65 3.38 11.69
CA TYR A 200 8.84 4.12 12.94
C TYR A 200 8.05 5.42 12.88
N GLY A 201 7.24 5.68 13.91
CA GLY A 201 6.48 6.92 14.06
C GLY A 201 6.68 7.53 15.44
N ALA A 202 6.68 8.85 15.49
CA ALA A 202 6.84 9.60 16.74
C ALA A 202 6.27 11.01 16.62
N THR A 203 6.13 11.66 17.79
CA THR A 203 5.83 13.09 17.88
C THR A 203 7.13 13.87 17.85
N GLY A 204 7.28 14.82 16.93
CA GLY A 204 8.44 15.71 16.81
C GLY A 204 8.28 17.05 17.53
N GLY A 205 7.20 17.25 18.27
CA GLY A 205 6.91 18.48 19.01
C GLY A 205 5.44 18.90 18.94
N LYS A 206 5.12 20.12 19.35
CA LYS A 206 3.72 20.59 19.47
C LYS A 206 2.91 20.39 18.19
N GLY A 207 2.03 19.40 18.21
CA GLY A 207 1.12 19.09 17.11
C GLY A 207 1.78 18.56 15.83
N PHE A 208 3.07 18.16 15.87
CA PHE A 208 3.78 17.58 14.75
C PHE A 208 4.04 16.11 14.99
N ASP A 209 3.41 15.27 14.21
CA ASP A 209 3.58 13.82 14.22
C ASP A 209 4.18 13.38 12.89
N TYR A 210 5.04 12.37 12.93
CA TYR A 210 5.65 11.82 11.73
C TYR A 210 5.78 10.31 11.79
N ARG A 211 5.83 9.69 10.62
CA ARG A 211 6.25 8.31 10.43
C ARG A 211 7.18 8.20 9.24
N VAL A 212 8.09 7.26 9.31
CA VAL A 212 8.93 6.80 8.20
C VAL A 212 8.77 5.29 8.08
N PHE A 213 8.81 4.79 6.86
CA PHE A 213 8.67 3.36 6.62
C PHE A 213 9.59 2.89 5.51
N GLY A 214 9.87 1.59 5.54
CA GLY A 214 10.54 0.88 4.47
C GLY A 214 9.95 -0.50 4.31
N LYS A 215 9.79 -0.95 3.07
CA LYS A 215 9.33 -2.28 2.69
C LYS A 215 10.22 -2.82 1.58
N GLY A 216 10.53 -4.10 1.66
CA GLY A 216 11.23 -4.79 0.58
C GLY A 216 10.68 -6.19 0.46
N PHE A 217 10.52 -6.67 -0.77
CA PHE A 217 10.06 -8.02 -1.00
C PHE A 217 10.68 -8.64 -2.25
N ILE A 218 10.66 -9.96 -2.25
CA ILE A 218 11.00 -10.82 -3.37
C ILE A 218 9.83 -11.76 -3.57
N ARG A 219 9.30 -11.78 -4.78
CA ARG A 219 8.27 -12.71 -5.22
C ARG A 219 8.84 -13.57 -6.33
N GLY A 220 8.75 -14.89 -6.13
CA GLY A 220 9.15 -15.88 -7.13
C GLY A 220 8.23 -15.87 -8.34
N PRO A 221 8.68 -16.44 -9.45
CA PRO A 221 7.85 -16.56 -10.65
C PRO A 221 6.67 -17.49 -10.43
N GLU A 222 5.58 -17.26 -11.14
CA GLU A 222 4.47 -18.19 -11.20
C GLU A 222 4.74 -19.33 -12.19
N GLU A 223 4.06 -20.45 -12.00
CA GLU A 223 4.15 -21.58 -12.93
C GLU A 223 3.33 -21.27 -14.19
N HIS A 224 4.01 -21.16 -15.33
CA HIS A 224 3.37 -21.00 -16.62
C HIS A 224 3.16 -22.35 -17.31
N PRO A 225 2.10 -22.50 -18.15
CA PRO A 225 1.80 -23.77 -18.83
C PRO A 225 2.92 -24.28 -19.75
N ASP A 226 3.81 -23.41 -20.19
CA ASP A 226 4.99 -23.72 -21.00
C ASP A 226 6.26 -24.01 -20.17
N GLY A 227 6.17 -23.92 -18.85
CA GLY A 227 7.28 -24.19 -17.93
C GLY A 227 8.35 -23.10 -17.87
N GLU A 228 8.12 -21.95 -18.49
CA GLU A 228 9.03 -20.82 -18.39
C GLU A 228 8.76 -20.01 -17.10
N ASN A 229 9.82 -19.57 -16.44
CA ASN A 229 9.77 -18.79 -15.20
C ASN A 229 10.44 -17.43 -15.47
N PHE A 230 9.67 -16.41 -15.79
CA PHE A 230 10.20 -15.12 -16.24
C PHE A 230 9.67 -13.92 -15.46
N ASP A 231 8.63 -14.10 -14.64
CA ASP A 231 7.88 -13.04 -13.98
C ASP A 231 8.28 -12.81 -12.51
N GLU A 232 9.56 -13.07 -12.18
CA GLU A 232 10.10 -12.75 -10.85
C GLU A 232 9.98 -11.25 -10.57
N TRP A 233 9.49 -10.90 -9.37
CA TRP A 233 9.30 -9.51 -8.98
C TRP A 233 9.97 -9.17 -7.67
N LYS A 234 10.79 -8.12 -7.70
CA LYS A 234 11.50 -7.59 -6.53
C LYS A 234 11.27 -6.09 -6.41
N MET A 235 10.92 -5.63 -5.23
CA MET A 235 10.75 -4.20 -5.00
C MET A 235 11.29 -3.78 -3.64
N GLY A 236 11.86 -2.58 -3.59
CA GLY A 236 12.16 -1.85 -2.37
C GLY A 236 11.42 -0.52 -2.39
N HIS A 237 10.74 -0.19 -1.32
CA HIS A 237 9.91 0.99 -1.15
C HIS A 237 10.24 1.68 0.17
N VAL A 238 10.42 2.98 0.16
CA VAL A 238 10.63 3.79 1.36
C VAL A 238 9.77 5.04 1.27
N GLY A 239 9.25 5.49 2.40
CA GLY A 239 8.43 6.69 2.41
C GLY A 239 8.30 7.30 3.79
N PHE A 240 7.60 8.43 3.81
CA PHE A 240 7.31 9.16 5.03
C PHE A 240 5.94 9.83 4.95
N ARG A 241 5.38 10.09 6.11
CA ARG A 241 4.23 10.97 6.30
C ARG A 241 4.48 11.83 7.54
N SER A 242 4.14 13.10 7.46
CA SER A 242 4.11 14.01 8.59
C SER A 242 2.81 14.79 8.59
N ASP A 243 2.20 14.88 9.75
CA ASP A 243 0.96 15.61 9.98
C ASP A 243 1.26 16.70 11.02
N TRP A 244 1.01 17.95 10.67
CA TRP A 244 1.16 19.09 11.55
C TRP A 244 -0.19 19.71 11.84
N THR A 245 -0.69 19.51 13.04
CA THR A 245 -1.93 20.10 13.55
C THR A 245 -1.61 21.42 14.24
N LYS A 246 -1.87 22.51 13.55
CA LYS A 246 -1.61 23.86 14.05
C LYS A 246 -2.64 24.30 15.09
N ASN A 247 -3.89 23.91 14.88
CA ASN A 247 -5.04 24.17 15.73
C ASN A 247 -6.11 23.08 15.48
N ASP A 248 -7.23 23.12 16.18
CA ASP A 248 -8.29 22.11 16.08
C ASP A 248 -8.96 22.02 14.69
N ARG A 249 -8.69 22.97 13.79
CA ARG A 249 -9.30 23.05 12.47
C ARG A 249 -8.34 22.81 11.33
N ASP A 250 -7.06 23.06 11.54
CA ASP A 250 -6.07 23.08 10.46
C ASP A 250 -4.99 22.02 10.69
N THR A 251 -4.91 21.05 9.78
CA THR A 251 -3.85 20.07 9.72
C THR A 251 -3.16 20.13 8.35
N ILE A 252 -1.85 20.25 8.37
CA ILE A 252 -1.01 20.19 7.17
C ILE A 252 -0.39 18.82 7.11
N THR A 253 -0.66 18.07 6.03
CA THR A 253 -0.06 16.77 5.77
C THR A 253 0.97 16.88 4.65
N LEU A 254 2.19 16.42 4.92
CA LEU A 254 3.23 16.24 3.93
C LEU A 254 3.61 14.75 3.90
N GLN A 255 3.50 14.15 2.72
CA GLN A 255 3.88 12.74 2.52
C GLN A 255 4.58 12.54 1.19
N GLY A 256 5.43 11.53 1.14
CA GLY A 256 6.15 11.17 -0.07
C GLY A 256 6.76 9.79 0.06
N ASP A 257 6.97 9.17 -1.09
CA ASP A 257 7.54 7.84 -1.19
C ASP A 257 8.43 7.71 -2.43
N MET A 258 9.35 6.76 -2.36
CA MET A 258 10.24 6.40 -3.44
C MET A 258 10.37 4.88 -3.48
N TYR A 259 10.29 4.31 -4.67
CA TYR A 259 10.45 2.89 -4.86
C TYR A 259 11.43 2.57 -5.99
N LYS A 260 11.97 1.36 -5.94
CA LYS A 260 12.81 0.78 -6.99
C LYS A 260 12.45 -0.69 -7.12
N GLY A 261 12.05 -1.08 -8.31
CA GLY A 261 11.68 -2.45 -8.63
C GLY A 261 12.54 -3.06 -9.73
N LEU A 262 12.47 -4.37 -9.80
CA LEU A 262 12.90 -5.23 -10.89
C LEU A 262 11.75 -6.18 -11.14
N ASP A 263 11.17 -6.11 -12.31
CA ASP A 263 10.16 -7.04 -12.79
C ASP A 263 10.69 -7.85 -13.97
N GLY A 264 10.32 -9.09 -14.06
CA GLY A 264 10.50 -9.92 -15.24
C GLY A 264 9.41 -9.58 -16.26
N ASP A 265 9.74 -9.56 -17.54
CA ASP A 265 8.80 -9.33 -18.64
C ASP A 265 8.86 -10.51 -19.59
N GLY A 266 7.74 -11.25 -19.67
CA GLY A 266 7.60 -12.44 -20.52
C GLY A 266 7.49 -12.20 -21.99
N SER A 267 7.82 -11.00 -22.49
CA SER A 267 7.77 -10.74 -23.91
C SER A 267 8.87 -11.51 -24.68
N ARG A 268 8.44 -12.54 -25.37
CA ARG A 268 9.23 -13.60 -26.03
C ARG A 268 10.13 -13.17 -27.19
N SER A 269 10.25 -11.89 -27.53
CA SER A 269 10.88 -11.52 -28.81
C SER A 269 12.18 -10.73 -28.71
N LEU A 270 12.60 -10.29 -27.52
CA LEU A 270 13.88 -9.58 -27.36
C LEU A 270 14.47 -9.90 -25.97
N PRO A 271 15.79 -9.99 -25.80
CA PRO A 271 16.42 -10.09 -24.49
C PRO A 271 16.22 -8.79 -23.72
N ILE A 272 15.03 -8.61 -23.14
CA ILE A 272 14.67 -7.42 -22.38
C ILE A 272 15.36 -7.55 -21.02
N ARG A 273 16.23 -6.60 -20.73
CA ARG A 273 16.83 -6.49 -19.39
C ARG A 273 15.70 -6.16 -18.40
N PRO A 274 15.71 -6.74 -17.20
CA PRO A 274 14.73 -6.41 -16.14
C PRO A 274 14.56 -4.90 -16.04
N ARG A 275 13.32 -4.44 -16.06
CA ARG A 275 13.01 -3.01 -15.95
C ARG A 275 13.34 -2.53 -14.56
N ARG A 276 14.08 -1.43 -14.45
CA ARG A 276 14.35 -0.76 -13.18
C ARG A 276 13.47 0.48 -13.07
N TRP A 277 12.62 0.48 -12.07
CA TRP A 277 11.77 1.61 -11.77
C TRP A 277 12.35 2.46 -10.64
N ARG A 278 12.28 3.78 -10.81
CA ARG A 278 12.49 4.73 -9.72
C ARG A 278 11.41 5.78 -9.85
N CYS A 279 10.62 5.96 -8.81
CA CYS A 279 9.66 7.04 -8.75
C CYS A 279 9.73 7.70 -7.37
N TRP A 280 9.54 8.98 -7.36
CA TRP A 280 9.31 9.75 -6.14
C TRP A 280 7.90 10.33 -6.23
N THR A 281 7.07 10.09 -5.22
CA THR A 281 5.74 10.68 -5.11
C THR A 281 5.69 11.49 -3.83
N GLY A 282 5.21 12.72 -3.93
CA GLY A 282 5.08 13.61 -2.78
C GLY A 282 3.78 14.36 -2.83
N ARG A 283 3.22 14.63 -1.68
CA ARG A 283 2.01 15.43 -1.54
C ARG A 283 2.10 16.36 -0.34
N ILE A 284 1.63 17.58 -0.58
CA ILE A 284 1.34 18.56 0.47
C ILE A 284 -0.18 18.74 0.48
N ARG A 285 -0.82 18.47 1.61
CA ARG A 285 -2.23 18.76 1.82
C ARG A 285 -2.34 20.00 2.73
N PHE A 286 -3.06 20.99 2.26
CA PHE A 286 -3.42 22.18 3.03
C PHE A 286 -4.85 22.04 3.60
N PRO A 287 -5.18 22.76 4.68
CA PRO A 287 -6.53 22.79 5.24
C PRO A 287 -7.58 23.18 4.21
N ALA A 288 -8.81 22.69 4.40
CA ALA A 288 -9.95 23.10 3.58
C ALA A 288 -10.18 24.61 3.70
N GLY A 289 -10.03 25.33 2.58
CA GLY A 289 -10.20 26.81 2.53
C GLY A 289 -9.08 27.55 1.83
N ILE A 290 -7.93 26.93 1.57
CA ILE A 290 -6.87 27.55 0.75
C ILE A 290 -6.99 27.01 -0.68
N SER A 291 -7.73 27.70 -1.54
CA SER A 291 -7.72 27.44 -2.97
C SER A 291 -6.55 28.19 -3.61
N TRP A 292 -5.55 27.47 -4.08
CA TRP A 292 -4.61 28.05 -5.03
C TRP A 292 -5.24 27.98 -6.42
N GLY A 293 -5.63 29.14 -6.93
CA GLY A 293 -6.00 29.26 -8.34
C GLY A 293 -4.80 28.89 -9.20
N ALA A 294 -4.88 27.76 -9.91
CA ALA A 294 -4.00 27.50 -11.01
C ALA A 294 -4.31 28.53 -12.10
N GLY A 295 -3.51 29.58 -12.16
CA GLY A 295 -3.54 30.53 -13.25
C GLY A 295 -3.14 29.76 -14.53
N SER A 296 -4.11 29.47 -15.39
CA SER A 296 -3.87 29.11 -16.77
C SER A 296 -3.32 30.32 -17.49
N GLY A 297 -1.98 30.43 -17.55
CA GLY A 297 -1.32 31.30 -18.48
C GLY A 297 -1.50 30.76 -19.90
N SER A 298 -2.15 31.54 -20.72
CA SER A 298 -2.28 31.38 -22.17
C SER A 298 -0.94 31.25 -22.89
#